data_a5cb77cfa6077b15203659035d367df6
#
_entry.id   a5cb77cfa6077b15203659035d367df6
#
_cell.length_a   1.000
_cell.length_b   1.000
_cell.length_c   1.000
_cell.angle_alpha   90.00
_cell.angle_beta   90.00
_cell.angle_gamma   90.00
#
_symmetry.space_group_name_H-M   'P 1'
#
loop_
_entity.id
_entity.type
_entity.pdbx_description
1 polymer ?
#
loop_
_entity_poly.entity_id
_entity_poly.type
_entity_poly.pdbx_seq_one_letter_code
_entity_poly.pdbx_strand_id
1 'polypeptide(L)'
;MTAKLTVGVMFFGVSCGLLQAQGGTASGATAIVPTPGRAPAVLPGKGLAQHDFVYSGESHNRRIYTVRGGKIVWSYDDPAGKGEISDMVQLSNGNILFAHQFGMAEISPDKKVVWNYEPPAGHEVHTAVPIGMERVLYIQNGDPNAVLRVVNIRTGAIEKEFSLAVKHPVSVHPQFRHVRLTAAGTVMVAHMDLGKIVEYDSDGHELWSFPAPGAWSANPLANGNVLITDRLGVREVTRRGDSVWNWTPADAPGYKFASLQNAWRLANGDTVINNWVNEWTKNGDNAPGSVQAIEVTPSKHIVWALREWGTDADGPGGLGPATSIQFLDQGAGAAEDVHFGEIR
;
A
#
# COMPACT_ATOMS: atom_id res chain seq x y z
N MET A 1 24.00 -41.33 69.73
CA MET A 1 24.21 -41.77 68.33
C MET A 1 23.27 -40.93 67.48
N THR A 2 23.78 -39.86 66.94
CA THR A 2 23.00 -38.90 66.13
C THR A 2 23.60 -38.86 64.77
N ALA A 3 22.86 -39.35 63.78
CA ALA A 3 23.23 -39.34 62.36
C ALA A 3 22.92 -37.97 61.76
N LYS A 4 23.94 -37.31 61.24
CA LYS A 4 23.77 -36.10 60.38
C LYS A 4 23.54 -36.46 59.00
N LEU A 5 22.40 -36.00 58.46
CA LEU A 5 22.04 -36.09 56.99
C LEU A 5 22.56 -34.81 56.36
N THR A 6 23.45 -34.93 55.40
CA THR A 6 23.97 -33.83 54.56
C THR A 6 23.16 -33.77 53.27
N VAL A 7 22.40 -32.69 53.11
CA VAL A 7 21.68 -32.42 51.88
C VAL A 7 22.58 -31.55 50.97
N GLY A 8 22.99 -32.08 49.83
CA GLY A 8 23.71 -31.35 48.82
C GLY A 8 22.74 -30.57 47.95
N VAL A 9 22.89 -29.24 47.92
CA VAL A 9 22.16 -28.34 47.03
C VAL A 9 23.00 -28.17 45.77
N MET A 10 22.52 -28.71 44.64
CA MET A 10 23.05 -28.38 43.32
C MET A 10 22.50 -27.04 42.86
N PHE A 11 23.37 -26.04 42.69
CA PHE A 11 23.04 -24.80 41.98
C PHE A 11 23.15 -25.05 40.47
N PHE A 12 22.00 -25.03 39.77
CA PHE A 12 21.97 -24.83 38.32
C PHE A 12 22.10 -23.34 38.08
N GLY A 13 23.24 -22.93 37.54
CA GLY A 13 23.45 -21.57 37.04
C GLY A 13 22.65 -21.40 35.72
N VAL A 14 21.57 -20.63 35.80
CA VAL A 14 20.89 -20.09 34.61
C VAL A 14 21.67 -18.87 34.20
N SER A 15 22.46 -19.00 33.12
CA SER A 15 23.05 -17.87 32.43
C SER A 15 21.92 -17.14 31.68
N CYS A 16 21.49 -16.04 32.20
CA CYS A 16 20.60 -15.09 31.55
C CYS A 16 21.41 -14.39 30.44
N GLY A 17 21.33 -14.92 29.22
CA GLY A 17 21.83 -14.24 28.04
C GLY A 17 20.96 -13.02 27.82
N LEU A 18 21.50 -11.84 28.00
CA LEU A 18 20.93 -10.57 27.53
C LEU A 18 20.83 -10.65 25.99
N LEU A 19 19.66 -11.02 25.47
CA LEU A 19 19.31 -10.68 24.11
C LEU A 19 19.16 -9.16 24.05
N GLN A 20 20.16 -8.50 23.51
CA GLN A 20 20.00 -7.15 23.00
C GLN A 20 18.96 -7.22 21.89
N ALA A 21 17.77 -6.74 22.15
CA ALA A 21 16.80 -6.42 21.10
C ALA A 21 17.40 -5.32 20.24
N GLN A 22 18.01 -5.71 19.13
CA GLN A 22 18.26 -4.79 18.04
C GLN A 22 16.88 -4.36 17.55
N GLY A 23 16.55 -3.08 17.77
CA GLY A 23 15.39 -2.42 17.21
C GLY A 23 15.53 -2.35 15.68
N GLY A 24 15.24 -3.46 15.03
CA GLY A 24 14.98 -3.49 13.62
C GLY A 24 13.61 -2.87 13.41
N THR A 25 13.52 -1.74 12.73
CA THR A 25 12.30 -1.24 12.14
C THR A 25 11.76 -2.36 11.24
N ALA A 26 10.84 -3.16 11.77
CA ALA A 26 10.17 -4.17 10.98
C ALA A 26 9.23 -3.44 10.00
N SER A 27 9.75 -3.11 8.85
CA SER A 27 8.94 -2.85 7.66
C SER A 27 7.97 -4.02 7.52
N GLY A 28 6.67 -3.76 7.59
CA GLY A 28 5.63 -4.79 7.58
C GLY A 28 5.49 -5.57 6.26
N ALA A 29 6.45 -5.44 5.37
CA ALA A 29 6.55 -6.22 4.14
C ALA A 29 6.89 -7.68 4.50
N THR A 30 5.93 -8.56 4.29
CA THR A 30 6.17 -9.99 4.38
C THR A 30 6.71 -10.45 3.02
N ALA A 31 7.98 -10.86 3.00
CA ALA A 31 8.56 -11.44 1.82
C ALA A 31 7.72 -12.64 1.35
N ILE A 32 7.26 -12.59 0.11
CA ILE A 32 6.63 -13.73 -0.56
C ILE A 32 7.77 -14.59 -1.09
N VAL A 33 7.74 -15.91 -0.83
CA VAL A 33 8.78 -16.84 -1.28
C VAL A 33 8.89 -16.75 -2.81
N PRO A 34 10.10 -16.46 -3.36
CA PRO A 34 10.30 -16.38 -4.79
C PRO A 34 9.90 -17.67 -5.47
N THR A 35 9.21 -17.59 -6.60
CA THR A 35 8.85 -18.75 -7.41
C THR A 35 10.10 -19.31 -8.10
N PRO A 36 10.32 -20.63 -8.12
CA PRO A 36 11.42 -21.23 -8.86
C PRO A 36 11.33 -20.91 -10.36
N GLY A 37 12.46 -20.64 -10.98
CA GLY A 37 12.56 -20.35 -12.40
C GLY A 37 13.34 -19.06 -12.68
N ARG A 38 13.52 -18.76 -13.97
CA ARG A 38 14.14 -17.51 -14.42
C ARG A 38 13.13 -16.73 -15.24
N ALA A 39 12.94 -15.45 -14.90
CA ALA A 39 12.13 -14.55 -15.69
C ALA A 39 12.58 -14.52 -17.16
N PRO A 40 11.65 -14.38 -18.12
CA PRO A 40 12.00 -14.24 -19.54
C PRO A 40 13.02 -13.10 -19.74
N ALA A 41 13.96 -13.30 -20.68
CA ALA A 41 14.92 -12.27 -21.04
C ALA A 41 14.21 -11.03 -21.65
N VAL A 42 13.12 -11.26 -22.38
CA VAL A 42 12.22 -10.24 -22.90
C VAL A 42 10.93 -10.33 -22.11
N LEU A 43 10.55 -9.23 -21.43
CA LEU A 43 9.32 -9.15 -20.67
C LEU A 43 8.13 -8.94 -21.59
N PRO A 44 6.93 -9.46 -21.25
CA PRO A 44 5.73 -9.23 -22.04
C PRO A 44 5.28 -7.77 -21.97
N GLY A 45 4.55 -7.33 -23.00
CA GLY A 45 4.02 -5.99 -23.09
C GLY A 45 5.01 -4.98 -23.67
N LYS A 46 4.74 -3.71 -23.42
CA LYS A 46 5.47 -2.58 -24.03
C LYS A 46 6.25 -1.75 -22.99
N GLY A 47 6.59 -2.31 -21.82
CA GLY A 47 7.27 -1.57 -20.76
C GLY A 47 6.52 -0.29 -20.36
N LEU A 48 7.22 0.85 -20.29
CA LEU A 48 6.60 2.15 -19.97
C LEU A 48 5.53 2.59 -20.98
N ALA A 49 5.54 2.06 -22.18
CA ALA A 49 4.57 2.42 -23.23
C ALA A 49 3.28 1.58 -23.21
N GLN A 50 3.15 0.64 -22.25
CA GLN A 50 1.94 -0.18 -22.10
C GLN A 50 0.76 0.67 -21.65
N HIS A 51 0.98 1.56 -20.69
CA HIS A 51 -0.03 2.40 -20.08
C HIS A 51 0.50 3.82 -19.87
N ASP A 52 -0.40 4.80 -19.86
CA ASP A 52 -0.15 6.09 -19.27
C ASP A 52 -0.51 6.00 -17.77
N PHE A 53 0.37 6.43 -16.88
CA PHE A 53 0.14 6.31 -15.44
C PHE A 53 0.87 7.37 -14.60
N VAL A 54 0.35 7.60 -13.40
CA VAL A 54 1.08 8.23 -12.30
C VAL A 54 1.61 7.13 -11.38
N TYR A 55 2.83 7.30 -10.89
CA TYR A 55 3.56 6.30 -10.14
C TYR A 55 4.27 6.94 -8.96
N SER A 56 4.16 6.35 -7.77
CA SER A 56 5.01 6.69 -6.66
C SER A 56 6.08 5.61 -6.45
N GLY A 57 7.35 6.05 -6.47
CA GLY A 57 8.51 5.20 -6.29
C GLY A 57 9.19 5.49 -4.96
N GLU A 58 9.53 4.44 -4.24
CA GLU A 58 10.34 4.54 -3.04
C GLU A 58 11.81 4.33 -3.41
N SER A 59 12.52 5.44 -3.62
CA SER A 59 13.97 5.50 -3.82
C SER A 59 14.59 6.37 -2.73
N HIS A 60 15.87 6.73 -2.85
CA HIS A 60 16.48 7.72 -1.96
C HIS A 60 15.71 9.04 -1.95
N ASN A 61 15.09 9.42 -3.08
CA ASN A 61 14.40 10.69 -3.28
C ASN A 61 12.89 10.47 -3.34
N ARG A 62 12.21 9.70 -2.67
CA ARG A 62 10.73 9.54 -2.63
C ARG A 62 10.04 10.37 -3.71
N ARG A 63 9.86 9.76 -4.87
CA ARG A 63 9.52 10.50 -6.09
C ARG A 63 8.17 10.03 -6.65
N ILE A 64 7.39 11.01 -7.12
CA ILE A 64 6.21 10.76 -7.93
C ILE A 64 6.56 11.03 -9.39
N TYR A 65 6.09 10.17 -10.28
CA TYR A 65 6.30 10.28 -11.72
C TYR A 65 4.98 10.30 -12.46
N THR A 66 4.91 11.05 -13.56
CA THR A 66 3.88 10.86 -14.59
C THR A 66 4.53 10.30 -15.84
N VAL A 67 4.04 9.15 -16.29
CA VAL A 67 4.48 8.47 -17.51
C VAL A 67 3.39 8.64 -18.55
N ARG A 68 3.78 9.09 -19.76
CA ARG A 68 2.88 9.19 -20.92
C ARG A 68 3.62 8.79 -22.20
N GLY A 69 2.98 7.96 -23.03
CA GLY A 69 3.55 7.51 -24.29
C GLY A 69 4.93 6.86 -24.12
N GLY A 70 5.16 6.14 -23.02
CA GLY A 70 6.42 5.47 -22.74
C GLY A 70 7.54 6.36 -22.21
N LYS A 71 7.22 7.58 -21.78
CA LYS A 71 8.22 8.54 -21.26
C LYS A 71 7.80 9.14 -19.93
N ILE A 72 8.75 9.36 -19.04
CA ILE A 72 8.54 10.20 -17.87
C ILE A 72 8.44 11.64 -18.35
N VAL A 73 7.24 12.24 -18.21
CA VAL A 73 6.95 13.61 -18.64
C VAL A 73 6.93 14.61 -17.49
N TRP A 74 6.82 14.13 -16.27
CA TRP A 74 6.81 14.95 -15.06
C TRP A 74 7.30 14.12 -13.87
N SER A 75 7.95 14.76 -12.90
CA SER A 75 8.35 14.14 -11.64
C SER A 75 8.32 15.15 -10.50
N TYR A 76 8.14 14.66 -9.28
CA TYR A 76 8.17 15.45 -8.06
C TYR A 76 8.95 14.70 -6.98
N ASP A 77 9.92 15.35 -6.37
CA ASP A 77 10.65 14.84 -5.21
C ASP A 77 9.97 15.36 -3.94
N ASP A 78 9.54 14.46 -3.05
CA ASP A 78 8.98 14.86 -1.77
C ASP A 78 10.06 15.49 -0.89
N PRO A 79 9.96 16.81 -0.57
CA PRO A 79 10.96 17.50 0.24
C PRO A 79 11.03 17.02 1.69
N ALA A 80 10.04 16.28 2.18
CA ALA A 80 10.09 15.67 3.51
C ALA A 80 11.28 14.72 3.66
N GLY A 81 11.75 14.10 2.57
CA GLY A 81 12.99 13.34 2.49
C GLY A 81 13.05 12.12 3.41
N LYS A 82 11.93 11.69 3.98
CA LYS A 82 11.79 10.56 4.91
C LYS A 82 10.43 9.91 4.76
N GLY A 83 10.31 8.66 5.22
CA GLY A 83 9.06 7.90 5.10
C GLY A 83 8.88 7.31 3.70
N GLU A 84 7.71 6.84 3.38
CA GLU A 84 7.31 6.27 2.10
C GLU A 84 6.12 7.04 1.53
N ILE A 85 6.06 7.25 0.22
CA ILE A 85 4.83 7.70 -0.42
C ILE A 85 3.96 6.46 -0.60
N SER A 86 3.06 6.24 0.34
CA SER A 86 2.28 5.00 0.43
C SER A 86 1.06 4.97 -0.48
N ASP A 87 0.46 6.13 -0.74
CA ASP A 87 -0.74 6.26 -1.57
C ASP A 87 -0.70 7.58 -2.33
N MET A 88 -1.21 7.60 -3.55
CA MET A 88 -1.30 8.82 -4.33
C MET A 88 -2.40 8.72 -5.39
N VAL A 89 -2.94 9.88 -5.78
CA VAL A 89 -3.95 10.00 -6.82
C VAL A 89 -3.83 11.33 -7.54
N GLN A 90 -3.92 11.33 -8.86
CA GLN A 90 -4.07 12.54 -9.66
C GLN A 90 -5.55 12.92 -9.75
N LEU A 91 -5.85 14.17 -9.44
CA LEU A 91 -7.17 14.78 -9.51
C LEU A 91 -7.45 15.29 -10.93
N SER A 92 -8.72 15.56 -11.24
CA SER A 92 -9.13 16.05 -12.57
C SER A 92 -8.55 17.41 -12.94
N ASN A 93 -8.21 18.25 -11.94
CA ASN A 93 -7.51 19.52 -12.15
C ASN A 93 -5.99 19.37 -12.41
N GLY A 94 -5.48 18.14 -12.38
CA GLY A 94 -4.07 17.81 -12.57
C GLY A 94 -3.24 17.85 -11.29
N ASN A 95 -3.79 18.26 -10.15
CA ASN A 95 -3.12 18.17 -8.88
C ASN A 95 -2.92 16.70 -8.48
N ILE A 96 -1.96 16.43 -7.61
CA ILE A 96 -1.73 15.10 -7.05
C ILE A 96 -1.88 15.19 -5.52
N LEU A 97 -2.82 14.41 -4.99
CA LEU A 97 -2.96 14.15 -3.57
C LEU A 97 -2.16 12.89 -3.21
N PHE A 98 -1.36 12.94 -2.15
CA PHE A 98 -0.57 11.79 -1.72
C PHE A 98 -0.38 11.73 -0.21
N ALA A 99 -0.19 10.51 0.31
CA ALA A 99 0.19 10.23 1.68
C ALA A 99 1.65 9.78 1.75
N HIS A 100 2.44 10.37 2.66
CA HIS A 100 3.90 10.15 2.73
C HIS A 100 4.36 9.69 4.12
N GLN A 101 3.59 8.80 4.76
CA GLN A 101 3.82 8.26 6.10
C GLN A 101 3.72 9.32 7.22
N PHE A 102 4.51 10.39 7.16
CA PHE A 102 4.52 11.46 8.18
C PHE A 102 3.62 12.62 7.82
N GLY A 103 2.69 12.42 6.90
CA GLY A 103 1.70 13.40 6.49
C GLY A 103 1.02 13.09 5.17
N MET A 104 0.34 14.09 4.65
CA MET A 104 -0.32 14.11 3.35
C MET A 104 -0.13 15.47 2.73
N ALA A 105 -0.08 15.54 1.42
CA ALA A 105 -0.05 16.81 0.70
C ALA A 105 -0.82 16.73 -0.61
N GLU A 106 -1.31 17.89 -1.06
CA GLU A 106 -1.77 18.11 -2.41
C GLU A 106 -0.79 19.04 -3.11
N ILE A 107 -0.31 18.65 -4.27
CA ILE A 107 0.62 19.42 -5.09
C ILE A 107 0.03 19.71 -6.45
N SER A 108 0.30 20.91 -6.96
CA SER A 108 -0.12 21.34 -8.30
C SER A 108 0.83 20.81 -9.40
N PRO A 109 0.43 20.84 -10.69
CA PRO A 109 1.30 20.48 -11.80
C PRO A 109 2.60 21.27 -11.88
N ASP A 110 2.63 22.50 -11.37
CA ASP A 110 3.84 23.35 -11.25
C ASP A 110 4.64 23.09 -9.96
N LYS A 111 4.34 21.96 -9.28
CA LYS A 111 5.08 21.44 -8.11
C LYS A 111 4.96 22.29 -6.84
N LYS A 112 3.94 23.12 -6.73
CA LYS A 112 3.65 23.88 -5.51
C LYS A 112 2.78 23.06 -4.58
N VAL A 113 3.10 23.09 -3.28
CA VAL A 113 2.24 22.54 -2.24
C VAL A 113 1.01 23.44 -2.13
N VAL A 114 -0.17 22.88 -2.45
CA VAL A 114 -1.47 23.54 -2.38
C VAL A 114 -2.05 23.37 -0.98
N TRP A 115 -1.86 22.20 -0.40
CA TRP A 115 -2.28 21.84 0.94
C TRP A 115 -1.32 20.82 1.54
N ASN A 116 -1.16 20.84 2.87
CA ASN A 116 -0.33 19.94 3.64
C ASN A 116 -0.96 19.64 4.99
N TYR A 117 -0.78 18.40 5.46
CA TYR A 117 -1.16 17.94 6.78
C TYR A 117 -0.03 17.12 7.39
N GLU A 118 0.32 17.44 8.63
CA GLU A 118 1.28 16.67 9.44
C GLU A 118 0.55 16.11 10.67
N PRO A 119 0.55 14.78 10.87
CA PRO A 119 -0.04 14.20 12.07
C PRO A 119 0.81 14.52 13.31
N PRO A 120 0.25 14.41 14.52
CA PRO A 120 1.03 14.51 15.74
C PRO A 120 2.21 13.54 15.76
N ALA A 121 3.27 13.88 16.50
CA ALA A 121 4.45 13.04 16.65
C ALA A 121 4.08 11.61 17.07
N GLY A 122 4.68 10.60 16.45
CA GLY A 122 4.39 9.20 16.71
C GLY A 122 3.17 8.65 15.96
N HIS A 123 2.51 9.46 15.14
CA HIS A 123 1.41 9.02 14.28
C HIS A 123 1.86 8.96 12.81
N GLU A 124 1.17 8.16 12.01
CA GLU A 124 1.47 7.96 10.59
C GLU A 124 0.20 8.01 9.74
N VAL A 125 0.34 8.39 8.47
CA VAL A 125 -0.73 8.39 7.46
C VAL A 125 -0.25 7.67 6.21
N HIS A 126 -0.95 6.60 5.83
CA HIS A 126 -0.57 5.76 4.69
C HIS A 126 -1.57 5.80 3.53
N THR A 127 -2.64 6.57 3.66
CA THR A 127 -3.70 6.65 2.65
C THR A 127 -4.37 8.01 2.67
N ALA A 128 -4.69 8.53 1.49
CA ALA A 128 -5.41 9.78 1.31
C ALA A 128 -6.37 9.63 0.13
N VAL A 129 -7.66 9.72 0.38
CA VAL A 129 -8.71 9.56 -0.63
C VAL A 129 -9.47 10.88 -0.79
N PRO A 130 -9.49 11.48 -1.99
CA PRO A 130 -10.24 12.71 -2.22
C PRO A 130 -11.75 12.44 -2.19
N ILE A 131 -12.54 13.41 -1.74
CA ILE A 131 -14.00 13.49 -1.86
C ILE A 131 -14.31 14.88 -2.40
N GLY A 132 -14.71 14.96 -3.66
CA GLY A 132 -14.70 16.23 -4.38
C GLY A 132 -13.31 16.87 -4.35
N MET A 133 -13.25 18.18 -4.55
CA MET A 133 -11.98 18.93 -4.61
C MET A 133 -11.59 19.58 -3.27
N GLU A 134 -12.38 19.36 -2.23
CA GLU A 134 -12.22 20.10 -0.99
C GLU A 134 -12.09 19.21 0.25
N ARG A 135 -12.22 17.90 0.09
CA ARG A 135 -12.19 16.98 1.23
C ARG A 135 -11.24 15.81 0.99
N VAL A 136 -10.63 15.38 2.07
CA VAL A 136 -9.77 14.19 2.07
C VAL A 136 -10.19 13.27 3.20
N LEU A 137 -10.47 12.01 2.84
CA LEU A 137 -10.64 10.92 3.79
C LEU A 137 -9.29 10.23 3.99
N TYR A 138 -8.91 10.00 5.25
CA TYR A 138 -7.65 9.35 5.60
C TYR A 138 -7.76 8.55 6.90
N ILE A 139 -6.79 7.68 7.16
CA ILE A 139 -6.59 7.06 8.47
C ILE A 139 -5.28 7.59 9.04
N GLN A 140 -5.36 8.11 10.26
CA GLN A 140 -4.22 8.40 11.10
C GLN A 140 -3.96 7.19 11.99
N ASN A 141 -2.90 6.45 11.70
CA ASN A 141 -2.39 5.40 12.57
C ASN A 141 -1.86 5.99 13.86
N GLY A 142 -2.10 5.34 14.99
CA GLY A 142 -1.69 5.92 16.28
C GLY A 142 -1.95 5.02 17.47
N ASP A 143 -1.60 5.54 18.66
CA ASP A 143 -1.76 4.93 19.97
C ASP A 143 -2.67 5.84 20.82
N PRO A 144 -3.72 5.35 21.51
CA PRO A 144 -4.12 3.94 21.69
C PRO A 144 -4.96 3.36 20.54
N ASN A 145 -5.45 4.17 19.61
CA ASN A 145 -6.30 3.80 18.49
C ASN A 145 -5.88 4.57 17.24
N ALA A 146 -6.14 3.99 16.09
CA ALA A 146 -6.15 4.76 14.86
C ALA A 146 -7.49 5.49 14.71
N VAL A 147 -7.52 6.51 13.85
CA VAL A 147 -8.72 7.33 13.64
C VAL A 147 -8.92 7.52 12.13
N LEU A 148 -10.12 7.19 11.63
CA LEU A 148 -10.55 7.61 10.30
C LEU A 148 -11.14 9.00 10.39
N ARG A 149 -10.74 9.87 9.45
CA ARG A 149 -11.21 11.27 9.38
C ARG A 149 -11.56 11.66 7.97
N VAL A 150 -12.51 12.59 7.87
CA VAL A 150 -12.72 13.44 6.69
C VAL A 150 -12.39 14.88 7.09
N VAL A 151 -11.41 15.46 6.43
CA VAL A 151 -11.01 16.85 6.62
C VAL A 151 -11.41 17.68 5.40
N ASN A 152 -11.96 18.87 5.64
CA ASN A 152 -12.11 19.88 4.62
C ASN A 152 -10.77 20.64 4.49
N ILE A 153 -10.11 20.53 3.36
CA ILE A 153 -8.75 21.07 3.16
C ILE A 153 -8.69 22.58 3.02
N ARG A 154 -9.83 23.23 2.75
CA ARG A 154 -9.92 24.72 2.68
C ARG A 154 -10.07 25.36 4.06
N THR A 155 -10.82 24.71 4.94
CA THR A 155 -11.14 25.27 6.26
C THR A 155 -10.34 24.64 7.39
N GLY A 156 -9.76 23.46 7.16
CA GLY A 156 -9.11 22.64 8.18
C GLY A 156 -10.09 21.92 9.11
N ALA A 157 -11.40 22.05 8.88
CA ALA A 157 -12.42 21.42 9.73
C ALA A 157 -12.45 19.90 9.53
N ILE A 158 -12.50 19.14 10.64
CA ILE A 158 -12.82 17.72 10.62
C ILE A 158 -14.34 17.59 10.53
N GLU A 159 -14.82 17.11 9.40
CA GLU A 159 -16.27 16.98 9.14
C GLU A 159 -16.80 15.61 9.59
N LYS A 160 -15.92 14.59 9.67
CA LYS A 160 -16.25 13.25 10.16
C LYS A 160 -15.06 12.64 10.86
N GLU A 161 -15.32 11.92 11.95
CA GLU A 161 -14.27 11.19 12.67
C GLU A 161 -14.87 10.01 13.42
N PHE A 162 -14.17 8.85 13.39
CA PHE A 162 -14.41 7.74 14.31
C PHE A 162 -13.14 6.92 14.53
N SER A 163 -13.07 6.27 15.70
CA SER A 163 -11.94 5.45 16.09
C SER A 163 -11.99 4.06 15.44
N LEU A 164 -10.82 3.56 15.06
CA LEU A 164 -10.62 2.23 14.54
C LEU A 164 -9.81 1.40 15.53
N ALA A 165 -10.29 0.19 15.83
CA ALA A 165 -9.58 -0.72 16.72
C ALA A 165 -8.24 -1.15 16.11
N VAL A 166 -7.21 -1.22 16.95
CA VAL A 166 -5.87 -1.71 16.62
C VAL A 166 -5.52 -2.88 17.54
N LYS A 167 -4.72 -3.81 17.04
CA LYS A 167 -4.26 -4.97 17.83
C LYS A 167 -3.03 -4.62 18.65
N HIS A 168 -2.14 -3.83 18.08
CA HIS A 168 -0.85 -3.46 18.68
C HIS A 168 -0.68 -1.94 18.68
N PRO A 169 -1.27 -1.20 19.64
CA PRO A 169 -1.28 0.25 19.64
C PRO A 169 0.09 0.90 19.47
N VAL A 170 1.10 0.43 20.21
CA VAL A 170 2.47 0.98 20.15
C VAL A 170 3.20 0.67 18.84
N SER A 171 2.71 -0.27 18.05
CA SER A 171 3.25 -0.61 16.72
C SER A 171 2.45 0.12 15.65
N VAL A 172 2.67 1.41 15.52
CA VAL A 172 1.85 2.31 14.71
C VAL A 172 1.94 1.99 13.22
N HIS A 173 3.16 1.75 12.72
CA HIS A 173 3.40 1.56 11.28
C HIS A 173 2.55 0.47 10.61
N PRO A 174 2.36 -0.75 11.15
CA PRO A 174 1.60 -1.81 10.50
C PRO A 174 0.10 -1.80 10.81
N GLN A 175 -0.49 -0.73 11.35
CA GLN A 175 -1.90 -0.75 11.75
C GLN A 175 -2.84 -0.79 10.54
N PHE A 176 -2.74 0.20 9.66
CA PHE A 176 -3.60 0.34 8.50
C PHE A 176 -2.78 0.67 7.26
N ARG A 177 -3.33 0.28 6.10
CA ARG A 177 -2.81 0.65 4.80
C ARG A 177 -3.92 1.32 3.97
N HIS A 178 -4.17 0.88 2.75
CA HIS A 178 -5.09 1.57 1.87
C HIS A 178 -6.54 1.52 2.35
N VAL A 179 -7.24 2.62 2.15
CA VAL A 179 -8.70 2.71 2.20
C VAL A 179 -9.25 3.05 0.82
N ARG A 180 -10.46 2.60 0.53
CA ARG A 180 -11.14 2.93 -0.73
C ARG A 180 -12.63 3.13 -0.48
N LEU A 181 -13.18 4.21 -1.04
CA LEU A 181 -14.61 4.47 -1.00
C LEU A 181 -15.34 3.56 -1.98
N THR A 182 -16.54 3.14 -1.61
CA THR A 182 -17.44 2.37 -2.47
C THR A 182 -18.42 3.31 -3.16
N ALA A 183 -19.04 2.85 -4.23
CA ALA A 183 -20.11 3.59 -4.90
C ALA A 183 -21.35 3.83 -4.00
N ALA A 184 -21.49 3.08 -2.91
CA ALA A 184 -22.55 3.25 -1.93
C ALA A 184 -22.23 4.31 -0.86
N GLY A 185 -21.06 4.95 -0.92
CA GLY A 185 -20.61 5.93 0.09
C GLY A 185 -20.18 5.29 1.42
N THR A 186 -19.76 4.04 1.38
CA THR A 186 -19.11 3.34 2.48
C THR A 186 -17.60 3.28 2.25
N VAL A 187 -16.83 2.78 3.20
CA VAL A 187 -15.37 2.70 3.08
C VAL A 187 -14.86 1.30 3.35
N MET A 188 -14.04 0.77 2.42
CA MET A 188 -13.26 -0.45 2.61
C MET A 188 -11.93 -0.11 3.26
N VAL A 189 -11.62 -0.75 4.37
CA VAL A 189 -10.43 -0.51 5.18
C VAL A 189 -9.58 -1.77 5.30
N ALA A 190 -8.30 -1.66 4.95
CA ALA A 190 -7.32 -2.73 5.14
C ALA A 190 -6.72 -2.63 6.54
N HIS A 191 -7.21 -3.44 7.48
CA HIS A 191 -6.64 -3.59 8.82
C HIS A 191 -5.47 -4.57 8.79
N MET A 192 -4.27 -4.06 8.56
CA MET A 192 -3.09 -4.92 8.41
C MET A 192 -2.74 -5.68 9.69
N ASP A 193 -2.77 -5.02 10.85
CA ASP A 193 -2.42 -5.62 12.13
C ASP A 193 -3.48 -6.60 12.66
N LEU A 194 -4.76 -6.35 12.35
CA LEU A 194 -5.87 -7.26 12.67
C LEU A 194 -6.01 -8.39 11.65
N GLY A 195 -5.38 -8.27 10.48
CA GLY A 195 -5.44 -9.29 9.43
C GLY A 195 -6.81 -9.46 8.81
N LYS A 196 -7.54 -8.37 8.59
CA LYS A 196 -8.88 -8.38 7.98
C LYS A 196 -9.13 -7.14 7.12
N ILE A 197 -10.04 -7.28 6.16
CA ILE A 197 -10.70 -6.15 5.50
C ILE A 197 -12.02 -5.90 6.22
N VAL A 198 -12.37 -4.63 6.39
CA VAL A 198 -13.66 -4.23 6.95
C VAL A 198 -14.28 -3.15 6.09
N GLU A 199 -15.59 -3.23 5.86
CA GLU A 199 -16.38 -2.15 5.32
C GLU A 199 -17.13 -1.46 6.44
N TYR A 200 -17.00 -0.14 6.50
CA TYR A 200 -17.71 0.72 7.44
C TYR A 200 -18.67 1.65 6.71
N ASP A 201 -19.83 1.92 7.35
CA ASP A 201 -20.64 3.08 6.95
C ASP A 201 -20.00 4.40 7.40
N SER A 202 -20.64 5.51 7.06
CA SER A 202 -20.14 6.84 7.44
C SER A 202 -20.23 7.14 8.94
N ASP A 203 -20.91 6.32 9.73
CA ASP A 203 -21.00 6.45 11.18
C ASP A 203 -20.02 5.53 11.93
N GLY A 204 -19.25 4.73 11.17
CA GLY A 204 -18.24 3.82 11.71
C GLY A 204 -18.79 2.47 12.13
N HIS A 205 -20.02 2.09 11.72
CA HIS A 205 -20.53 0.75 11.95
C HIS A 205 -19.97 -0.23 10.92
N GLU A 206 -19.48 -1.38 11.41
CA GLU A 206 -19.02 -2.48 10.55
C GLU A 206 -20.21 -3.10 9.80
N LEU A 207 -20.18 -3.04 8.47
CA LEU A 207 -21.21 -3.62 7.60
C LEU A 207 -20.81 -5.00 7.07
N TRP A 208 -19.51 -5.22 6.88
CA TRP A 208 -18.96 -6.46 6.36
C TRP A 208 -17.50 -6.58 6.74
N SER A 209 -17.03 -7.83 6.91
CA SER A 209 -15.60 -8.10 7.08
C SER A 209 -15.17 -9.41 6.47
N PHE A 210 -13.87 -9.51 6.15
CA PHE A 210 -13.26 -10.68 5.55
C PHE A 210 -11.83 -10.90 6.07
N PRO A 211 -11.46 -12.16 6.44
CA PRO A 211 -10.09 -12.47 6.86
C PRO A 211 -9.07 -12.23 5.74
N ALA A 212 -8.07 -11.39 6.01
CA ALA A 212 -7.02 -11.02 5.06
C ALA A 212 -5.70 -10.81 5.82
N PRO A 213 -4.90 -11.87 6.05
CA PRO A 213 -3.67 -11.79 6.84
C PRO A 213 -2.66 -10.82 6.24
N GLY A 214 -2.30 -9.77 6.97
CA GLY A 214 -1.42 -8.72 6.50
C GLY A 214 -2.02 -7.98 5.29
N ALA A 215 -3.29 -7.60 5.40
CA ALA A 215 -4.03 -6.86 4.38
C ALA A 215 -3.34 -5.55 4.00
N TRP A 216 -3.11 -5.36 2.69
CA TRP A 216 -2.60 -4.12 2.14
C TRP A 216 -3.69 -3.26 1.52
N SER A 217 -4.56 -3.87 0.72
CA SER A 217 -5.62 -3.13 0.03
C SER A 217 -6.88 -3.97 -0.17
N ALA A 218 -8.01 -3.27 -0.34
CA ALA A 218 -9.28 -3.82 -0.74
C ALA A 218 -9.96 -2.85 -1.69
N ASN A 219 -10.06 -3.21 -2.95
CA ASN A 219 -10.67 -2.40 -4.00
C ASN A 219 -12.07 -2.93 -4.32
N PRO A 220 -13.13 -2.13 -4.10
CA PRO A 220 -14.48 -2.48 -4.51
C PRO A 220 -14.55 -2.64 -6.03
N LEU A 221 -15.20 -3.69 -6.51
CA LEU A 221 -15.39 -3.94 -7.93
C LEU A 221 -16.82 -3.59 -8.37
N ALA A 222 -17.00 -3.25 -9.65
CA ALA A 222 -18.30 -2.90 -10.21
C ALA A 222 -19.35 -4.02 -10.12
N ASN A 223 -18.92 -5.29 -10.04
CA ASN A 223 -19.78 -6.44 -9.84
C ASN A 223 -20.20 -6.67 -8.38
N GLY A 224 -19.80 -5.78 -7.46
CA GLY A 224 -20.08 -5.87 -6.02
C GLY A 224 -19.10 -6.75 -5.23
N ASN A 225 -18.17 -7.43 -5.89
CA ASN A 225 -17.08 -8.17 -5.23
C ASN A 225 -15.99 -7.23 -4.74
N VAL A 226 -15.02 -7.76 -4.01
CA VAL A 226 -13.87 -7.02 -3.48
C VAL A 226 -12.58 -7.67 -3.95
N LEU A 227 -11.67 -6.88 -4.55
CA LEU A 227 -10.34 -7.32 -4.91
C LEU A 227 -9.40 -7.02 -3.74
N ILE A 228 -8.89 -8.05 -3.10
CA ILE A 228 -8.07 -7.97 -1.88
C ILE A 228 -6.63 -8.32 -2.20
N THR A 229 -5.69 -7.55 -1.65
CA THR A 229 -4.27 -7.84 -1.67
C THR A 229 -3.78 -8.07 -0.24
N ASP A 230 -3.23 -9.25 0.02
CA ASP A 230 -2.72 -9.66 1.32
C ASP A 230 -1.53 -10.63 1.19
N ARG A 231 -1.11 -11.25 2.29
CA ARG A 231 -0.01 -12.24 2.29
C ARG A 231 -0.27 -13.48 1.46
N LEU A 232 -1.51 -13.80 1.17
CA LEU A 232 -1.89 -14.98 0.39
C LEU A 232 -1.85 -14.72 -1.11
N GLY A 233 -1.77 -13.44 -1.51
CA GLY A 233 -1.76 -13.03 -2.91
C GLY A 233 -2.82 -11.98 -3.21
N VAL A 234 -3.39 -12.03 -4.41
CA VAL A 234 -4.51 -11.19 -4.83
C VAL A 234 -5.74 -12.07 -5.00
N ARG A 235 -6.87 -11.68 -4.40
CA ARG A 235 -8.10 -12.47 -4.41
C ARG A 235 -9.30 -11.61 -4.72
N GLU A 236 -10.17 -12.06 -5.62
CA GLU A 236 -11.51 -11.52 -5.77
C GLU A 236 -12.46 -12.34 -4.92
N VAL A 237 -13.13 -11.69 -3.98
CA VAL A 237 -14.06 -12.34 -3.05
C VAL A 237 -15.46 -11.74 -3.17
N THR A 238 -16.47 -12.61 -3.06
CA THR A 238 -17.87 -12.18 -3.02
C THR A 238 -18.22 -11.61 -1.64
N ARG A 239 -19.35 -10.92 -1.54
CA ARG A 239 -19.88 -10.45 -0.23
C ARG A 239 -20.26 -11.59 0.71
N ARG A 240 -20.40 -12.82 0.20
CA ARG A 240 -20.64 -14.03 1.02
C ARG A 240 -19.36 -14.68 1.52
N GLY A 241 -18.19 -14.19 1.05
CA GLY A 241 -16.89 -14.72 1.45
C GLY A 241 -16.31 -15.80 0.52
N ASP A 242 -16.95 -16.06 -0.63
CA ASP A 242 -16.42 -17.02 -1.59
C ASP A 242 -15.29 -16.37 -2.41
N SER A 243 -14.14 -17.05 -2.54
CA SER A 243 -13.08 -16.63 -3.47
C SER A 243 -13.44 -17.12 -4.87
N VAL A 244 -13.66 -16.17 -5.80
CA VAL A 244 -14.06 -16.47 -7.19
C VAL A 244 -12.89 -16.37 -8.18
N TRP A 245 -11.83 -15.70 -7.79
CA TRP A 245 -10.57 -15.62 -8.51
C TRP A 245 -9.42 -15.39 -7.52
N ASN A 246 -8.26 -15.96 -7.80
CA ASN A 246 -7.06 -15.72 -7.01
C ASN A 246 -5.83 -15.68 -7.92
N TRP A 247 -4.80 -14.99 -7.47
CA TRP A 247 -3.48 -14.96 -8.08
C TRP A 247 -2.41 -14.96 -6.98
N THR A 248 -1.34 -15.72 -7.20
CA THR A 248 -0.20 -15.81 -6.30
C THR A 248 1.10 -15.73 -7.09
N PRO A 249 2.25 -15.47 -6.48
CA PRO A 249 3.55 -15.54 -7.15
C PRO A 249 3.84 -16.86 -7.87
N ALA A 250 3.20 -17.96 -7.46
CA ALA A 250 3.32 -19.25 -8.14
C ALA A 250 2.72 -19.24 -9.56
N ASP A 251 1.77 -18.34 -9.82
CA ASP A 251 1.16 -18.14 -11.15
C ASP A 251 2.10 -17.37 -12.11
N ALA A 252 3.26 -16.85 -11.61
CA ALA A 252 4.24 -16.09 -12.38
C ALA A 252 5.67 -16.66 -12.21
N PRO A 253 5.93 -17.88 -12.68
CA PRO A 253 7.22 -18.53 -12.50
C PRO A 253 8.37 -17.73 -13.10
N GLY A 254 9.45 -17.57 -12.32
CA GLY A 254 10.64 -16.79 -12.70
C GLY A 254 10.61 -15.32 -12.32
N TYR A 255 9.45 -14.75 -12.05
CA TYR A 255 9.34 -13.40 -11.50
C TYR A 255 9.52 -13.41 -9.99
N LYS A 256 10.09 -12.34 -9.45
CA LYS A 256 10.27 -12.17 -8.00
C LYS A 256 9.33 -11.10 -7.46
N PHE A 257 8.62 -11.48 -6.40
CA PHE A 257 7.72 -10.62 -5.66
C PHE A 257 8.16 -10.56 -4.20
N ALA A 258 8.17 -9.36 -3.62
CA ALA A 258 8.53 -9.15 -2.22
C ALA A 258 7.31 -8.78 -1.38
N SER A 259 6.49 -7.84 -1.85
CA SER A 259 5.25 -7.45 -1.20
C SER A 259 4.24 -6.96 -2.22
N LEU A 260 3.10 -7.63 -2.29
CA LEU A 260 1.98 -7.20 -3.11
C LEU A 260 1.20 -6.16 -2.33
N GLN A 261 1.29 -4.90 -2.74
CA GLN A 261 0.67 -3.81 -1.97
C GLN A 261 -0.72 -3.44 -2.47
N ASN A 262 -0.92 -3.45 -3.79
CA ASN A 262 -2.20 -3.08 -4.36
C ASN A 262 -2.45 -3.83 -5.66
N ALA A 263 -3.71 -3.97 -6.04
CA ALA A 263 -4.13 -4.54 -7.31
C ALA A 263 -5.39 -3.86 -7.82
N TRP A 264 -5.48 -3.69 -9.15
CA TRP A 264 -6.61 -3.06 -9.81
C TRP A 264 -7.17 -3.95 -10.89
N ARG A 265 -8.48 -4.04 -10.98
CA ARG A 265 -9.18 -4.67 -12.09
C ARG A 265 -9.38 -3.64 -13.20
N LEU A 266 -8.86 -3.90 -14.38
CA LEU A 266 -9.03 -3.07 -15.56
C LEU A 266 -10.37 -3.34 -16.24
N ALA A 267 -10.80 -2.40 -17.12
CA ALA A 267 -12.07 -2.51 -17.84
C ALA A 267 -12.13 -3.73 -18.78
N ASN A 268 -10.99 -4.19 -19.29
CA ASN A 268 -10.88 -5.40 -20.11
C ASN A 268 -10.94 -6.70 -19.30
N GLY A 269 -11.01 -6.61 -17.97
CA GLY A 269 -11.02 -7.75 -17.06
C GLY A 269 -9.63 -8.19 -16.57
N ASP A 270 -8.55 -7.61 -17.09
CA ASP A 270 -7.20 -7.89 -16.61
C ASP A 270 -6.97 -7.29 -15.22
N THR A 271 -5.99 -7.81 -14.51
CA THR A 271 -5.63 -7.32 -13.18
C THR A 271 -4.20 -6.83 -13.19
N VAL A 272 -4.00 -5.58 -12.79
CA VAL A 272 -2.66 -5.05 -12.52
C VAL A 272 -2.34 -5.24 -11.05
N ILE A 273 -1.15 -5.73 -10.77
CA ILE A 273 -0.66 -6.05 -9.42
C ILE A 273 0.67 -5.34 -9.24
N ASN A 274 0.76 -4.45 -8.25
CA ASN A 274 2.02 -3.81 -7.93
C ASN A 274 2.81 -4.62 -6.89
N ASN A 275 4.14 -4.53 -7.00
CA ASN A 275 5.08 -5.23 -6.17
C ASN A 275 6.10 -4.25 -5.59
N TRP A 276 6.13 -4.15 -4.28
CA TRP A 276 7.11 -3.37 -3.56
C TRP A 276 8.30 -4.24 -3.14
N VAL A 277 9.52 -3.81 -3.46
CA VAL A 277 10.75 -4.55 -3.21
C VAL A 277 11.64 -3.73 -2.28
N ASN A 278 11.54 -3.97 -0.98
CA ASN A 278 12.29 -3.23 0.05
C ASN A 278 13.83 -3.35 -0.10
N GLU A 279 14.31 -4.42 -0.71
CA GLU A 279 15.75 -4.67 -0.86
C GLU A 279 16.46 -3.72 -1.81
N TRP A 280 15.71 -2.97 -2.61
CA TRP A 280 16.22 -1.90 -3.47
C TRP A 280 17.10 -0.90 -2.71
N THR A 281 16.65 -0.44 -1.54
CA THR A 281 17.35 0.57 -0.76
C THR A 281 18.65 0.08 -0.11
N LYS A 282 18.79 -1.24 0.05
CA LYS A 282 19.96 -1.85 0.72
C LYS A 282 21.10 -2.16 -0.25
N ASN A 283 20.80 -2.57 -1.46
CA ASN A 283 21.75 -3.14 -2.38
C ASN A 283 21.93 -2.33 -3.68
N GLY A 284 21.07 -1.33 -3.94
CA GLY A 284 21.07 -0.62 -5.23
C GLY A 284 20.78 -1.56 -6.42
N ASP A 285 20.36 -2.79 -6.13
CA ASP A 285 20.36 -3.88 -7.07
C ASP A 285 18.98 -4.50 -7.14
N ASN A 286 18.30 -4.28 -8.23
CA ASN A 286 17.09 -5.00 -8.57
C ASN A 286 17.44 -6.48 -8.74
N ALA A 287 17.10 -7.30 -7.77
CA ALA A 287 17.33 -8.74 -7.90
C ALA A 287 16.82 -9.21 -9.26
N PRO A 288 17.61 -9.98 -10.04
CA PRO A 288 17.19 -10.47 -11.34
C PRO A 288 15.80 -11.11 -11.27
N GLY A 289 14.88 -10.67 -12.13
CA GLY A 289 13.49 -11.13 -12.14
C GLY A 289 12.53 -10.33 -11.26
N SER A 290 12.98 -9.35 -10.46
CA SER A 290 12.07 -8.43 -9.75
C SER A 290 11.35 -7.52 -10.74
N VAL A 291 10.06 -7.33 -10.54
CA VAL A 291 9.20 -6.43 -11.30
C VAL A 291 8.54 -5.44 -10.35
N GLN A 292 8.24 -4.26 -10.84
CA GLN A 292 7.48 -3.23 -10.10
C GLN A 292 5.99 -3.47 -10.17
N ALA A 293 5.51 -3.93 -11.33
CA ALA A 293 4.12 -4.29 -11.54
C ALA A 293 4.00 -5.34 -12.64
N ILE A 294 2.90 -6.09 -12.61
CA ILE A 294 2.50 -6.98 -13.70
C ILE A 294 1.02 -6.75 -14.03
N GLU A 295 0.64 -7.03 -15.27
CA GLU A 295 -0.74 -7.16 -15.70
C GLU A 295 -1.01 -8.61 -16.10
N VAL A 296 -2.07 -9.17 -15.56
CA VAL A 296 -2.47 -10.56 -15.81
C VAL A 296 -3.90 -10.64 -16.29
N THR A 297 -4.14 -11.49 -17.27
CA THR A 297 -5.50 -11.78 -17.76
C THR A 297 -6.33 -12.49 -16.67
N PRO A 298 -7.68 -12.62 -16.83
CA PRO A 298 -8.50 -13.44 -15.95
C PRO A 298 -8.03 -14.91 -15.87
N SER A 299 -7.40 -15.44 -16.93
CA SER A 299 -6.78 -16.76 -16.96
C SER A 299 -5.34 -16.79 -16.44
N LYS A 300 -4.88 -15.69 -15.84
CA LYS A 300 -3.57 -15.51 -15.18
C LYS A 300 -2.35 -15.47 -16.12
N HIS A 301 -2.54 -15.27 -17.41
CA HIS A 301 -1.42 -15.04 -18.32
C HIS A 301 -0.87 -13.61 -18.12
N ILE A 302 0.45 -13.49 -17.98
CA ILE A 302 1.12 -12.20 -17.87
C ILE A 302 1.15 -11.56 -19.26
N VAL A 303 0.53 -10.39 -19.42
CA VAL A 303 0.50 -9.60 -20.65
C VAL A 303 1.37 -8.35 -20.59
N TRP A 304 1.75 -7.94 -19.38
CA TRP A 304 2.68 -6.85 -19.12
C TRP A 304 3.48 -7.11 -17.86
N ALA A 305 4.77 -6.75 -17.89
CA ALA A 305 5.64 -6.73 -16.72
C ALA A 305 6.50 -5.46 -16.76
N LEU A 306 6.35 -4.59 -15.77
CA LEU A 306 7.13 -3.37 -15.63
C LEU A 306 8.42 -3.65 -14.86
N ARG A 307 9.57 -3.35 -15.50
CA ARG A 307 10.89 -3.47 -14.89
C ARG A 307 11.78 -2.31 -15.33
N GLU A 308 11.53 -1.15 -14.74
CA GLU A 308 12.23 0.09 -15.05
C GLU A 308 12.99 0.59 -13.80
N TRP A 309 14.00 -0.20 -13.42
CA TRP A 309 14.76 0.07 -12.20
C TRP A 309 15.81 1.19 -12.37
N GLY A 310 16.37 1.35 -13.54
CA GLY A 310 17.46 2.30 -13.79
C GLY A 310 18.76 1.92 -13.06
N THR A 311 19.87 2.53 -13.48
CA THR A 311 21.18 2.36 -12.85
C THR A 311 21.48 3.42 -11.81
N ASP A 312 20.77 4.55 -11.86
CA ASP A 312 20.97 5.68 -10.95
C ASP A 312 19.75 5.77 -10.03
N ALA A 313 19.94 5.50 -8.75
CA ALA A 313 18.92 5.70 -7.73
C ALA A 313 18.33 7.13 -7.74
N ASP A 314 19.05 8.08 -8.33
CA ASP A 314 18.73 9.50 -8.42
C ASP A 314 18.54 10.02 -9.85
N GLY A 315 18.67 9.16 -10.85
CA GLY A 315 18.58 9.56 -12.25
C GLY A 315 17.17 9.49 -12.84
N PRO A 316 16.93 10.18 -13.97
CA PRO A 316 15.62 10.14 -14.66
C PRO A 316 15.30 8.79 -15.30
N GLY A 317 16.12 7.78 -15.11
CA GLY A 317 16.02 6.46 -15.77
C GLY A 317 15.32 5.36 -15.00
N GLY A 318 15.06 5.51 -13.69
CA GLY A 318 14.46 4.45 -12.88
C GLY A 318 13.28 4.92 -12.03
N LEU A 319 12.28 4.06 -11.89
CA LEU A 319 11.06 4.40 -11.13
C LEU A 319 11.17 4.05 -9.63
N GLY A 320 12.13 3.22 -9.22
CA GLY A 320 12.20 2.67 -7.88
C GLY A 320 11.09 1.64 -7.57
N PRO A 321 11.04 1.10 -6.35
CA PRO A 321 9.98 0.20 -5.91
C PRO A 321 8.60 0.84 -5.99
N ALA A 322 7.60 0.08 -6.48
CA ALA A 322 6.23 0.55 -6.60
C ALA A 322 5.55 0.61 -5.23
N THR A 323 5.07 1.77 -4.83
CA THR A 323 4.18 1.92 -3.68
C THR A 323 2.74 2.17 -4.13
N SER A 324 2.52 3.00 -5.16
CA SER A 324 1.21 3.23 -5.76
C SER A 324 1.32 3.48 -7.26
N ILE A 325 0.32 3.05 -8.02
CA ILE A 325 0.17 3.31 -9.46
C ILE A 325 -1.29 3.69 -9.73
N GLN A 326 -1.51 4.74 -10.50
CA GLN A 326 -2.83 5.10 -11.05
C GLN A 326 -2.74 5.14 -12.56
N PHE A 327 -3.56 4.34 -13.26
CA PHE A 327 -3.64 4.37 -14.71
C PHE A 327 -4.48 5.56 -15.18
N LEU A 328 -3.98 6.27 -16.20
CA LEU A 328 -4.62 7.46 -16.79
C LEU A 328 -5.33 7.14 -18.09
N ASP A 329 -5.10 5.98 -18.66
CA ASP A 329 -5.64 5.50 -19.93
C ASP A 329 -6.84 4.54 -19.78
N GLN A 330 -7.33 4.31 -18.56
CA GLN A 330 -8.37 3.31 -18.28
C GLN A 330 -9.80 3.88 -18.25
N GLY A 331 -9.99 5.15 -18.56
CA GLY A 331 -11.33 5.76 -18.66
C GLY A 331 -12.13 5.74 -17.36
N ALA A 332 -11.48 5.60 -16.22
CA ALA A 332 -12.10 5.77 -14.91
C ALA A 332 -12.61 7.21 -14.78
N GLY A 333 -13.74 7.42 -14.10
CA GLY A 333 -14.20 8.75 -13.70
C GLY A 333 -13.12 9.48 -12.89
N ALA A 334 -13.34 10.77 -12.60
CA ALA A 334 -12.44 11.52 -11.75
C ALA A 334 -12.30 10.82 -10.38
N ALA A 335 -11.09 10.75 -9.86
CA ALA A 335 -10.81 10.02 -8.61
C ALA A 335 -11.55 10.63 -7.41
N GLU A 336 -11.84 11.91 -7.49
CA GLU A 336 -12.60 12.68 -6.52
C GLU A 336 -14.13 12.57 -6.67
N ASP A 337 -14.64 11.94 -7.74
CA ASP A 337 -16.08 11.76 -7.98
C ASP A 337 -16.65 10.59 -7.16
N VAL A 338 -16.45 10.68 -5.86
CA VAL A 338 -16.87 9.72 -4.85
C VAL A 338 -17.49 10.44 -3.66
N HIS A 339 -18.12 9.69 -2.77
CA HIS A 339 -18.73 10.25 -1.56
C HIS A 339 -18.56 9.33 -0.35
N PHE A 340 -18.74 9.89 0.85
CA PHE A 340 -18.77 9.15 2.11
C PHE A 340 -20.02 9.53 2.91
N GLY A 341 -21.00 8.67 2.93
CA GLY A 341 -22.34 9.01 3.41
C GLY A 341 -22.89 10.21 2.62
N GLU A 342 -23.26 11.29 3.33
CA GLU A 342 -23.76 12.54 2.75
C GLU A 342 -22.65 13.52 2.33
N ILE A 343 -21.39 13.24 2.67
CA ILE A 343 -20.24 14.08 2.31
C ILE A 343 -19.88 13.86 0.84
N ARG A 344 -19.92 14.95 0.06
CA ARG A 344 -19.66 14.99 -1.38
C ARG A 344 -18.41 15.81 -1.68
#